data_c0fec224c1982be7cd4526cbd9a36cf0
#
_entry.id   c0fec224c1982be7cd4526cbd9a36cf0
#
_cell.length_a   1.000
_cell.length_b   1.000
_cell.length_c   1.000
_cell.angle_alpha   90.00
_cell.angle_beta   90.00
_cell.angle_gamma   90.00
#
_symmetry.space_group_name_H-M   'P 1'
#
loop_
_entity.id
_entity.type
_entity.pdbx_description
1 polymer ?
#
loop_
_entity_poly.entity_id
_entity_poly.type
_entity_poly.pdbx_seq_one_letter_code
_entity_poly.pdbx_strand_id
1 'polypeptide(L)'
;SVIKRKGVHKMFYQLFYDKENAEIKIAPLSKSFKNSTFTSDKISKLAEDEVWNYNSFYTFAKNRNVLKLKAHEIKEKWLAEAESRLNAVKNIKI
;
A
#
# COMPACT_ATOMS: atom_id res chain seq x y z
N SER A 1 11.59 -8.57 32.44
CA SER A 1 11.36 -8.45 31.80
C SER A 1 11.33 -7.96 31.12
N VAL A 2 11.34 -7.80 31.40
CA VAL A 2 10.97 -7.47 30.66
C VAL A 2 11.20 -7.21 29.68
N ILE A 3 11.27 -7.12 29.64
CA ILE A 3 11.42 -6.95 28.77
C ILE A 3 11.01 -6.89 27.77
N LYS A 4 10.64 -6.93 27.75
CA LYS A 4 10.20 -7.02 26.76
C LYS A 4 9.70 -6.34 26.12
N ARG A 5 9.42 -5.92 26.42
CA ARG A 5 8.85 -5.36 25.82
C ARG A 5 9.21 -4.67 25.17
N LYS A 6 9.55 -4.59 25.40
CA LYS A 6 10.00 -4.02 24.79
C LYS A 6 10.06 -3.79 23.74
N GLY A 7 10.50 -3.88 23.91
CA GLY A 7 10.70 -3.56 22.57
C GLY A 7 9.62 -3.95 21.73
N VAL A 8 8.63 -3.65 22.14
CA VAL A 8 7.54 -3.83 21.27
C VAL A 8 7.58 -2.71 20.28
N HIS A 9 8.44 -2.85 19.32
CA HIS A 9 8.40 -1.96 18.20
C HIS A 9 7.28 -2.39 17.32
N LYS A 10 6.21 -1.65 17.35
CA LYS A 10 5.17 -1.84 16.36
C LYS A 10 5.76 -1.38 15.05
N MET A 11 5.91 -2.32 14.15
CA MET A 11 6.37 -2.04 12.82
C MET A 11 5.18 -1.65 11.95
N PHE A 12 5.30 -0.50 11.31
CA PHE A 12 4.29 -0.05 10.36
C PHE A 12 4.77 -0.39 8.95
N TYR A 13 3.85 -0.43 8.00
CA TYR A 13 4.15 -0.86 6.64
C TYR A 13 3.65 0.12 5.62
N GLN A 14 4.31 0.12 4.47
CA GLN A 14 3.92 0.94 3.33
C GLN A 14 3.67 0.06 2.12
N LEU A 15 2.73 0.47 1.30
CA LEU A 15 2.48 -0.10 -0.01
C LEU A 15 2.78 0.99 -1.02
N PHE A 16 3.76 0.74 -1.87
CA PHE A 16 4.08 1.61 -2.99
C PHE A 16 3.47 1.02 -4.25
N TYR A 17 2.82 1.83 -5.05
CA TYR A 17 2.29 1.39 -6.32
C TYR A 17 2.44 2.49 -7.37
N ASP A 18 2.85 2.08 -8.57
CA ASP A 18 3.10 2.98 -9.69
C ASP A 18 2.57 2.28 -10.94
N LYS A 19 1.45 2.76 -11.44
CA LYS A 19 0.76 2.15 -12.57
C LYS A 19 1.58 2.25 -13.86
N GLU A 20 2.21 3.37 -14.09
CA GLU A 20 3.00 3.59 -15.31
C GLU A 20 4.15 2.60 -15.42
N ASN A 21 4.81 2.32 -14.30
CA ASN A 21 5.94 1.40 -14.26
C ASN A 21 5.54 -0.02 -13.87
N ALA A 22 4.25 -0.26 -13.69
CA ALA A 22 3.71 -1.57 -13.29
C ALA A 22 4.41 -2.11 -12.04
N GLU A 23 4.55 -1.26 -11.02
CA GLU A 23 5.18 -1.62 -9.76
C GLU A 23 4.20 -1.65 -8.62
N ILE A 24 4.29 -2.69 -7.79
CA ILE A 24 3.57 -2.78 -6.52
C ILE A 24 4.55 -3.41 -5.53
N LYS A 25 4.86 -2.70 -4.47
CA LYS A 25 5.81 -3.16 -3.46
C LYS A 25 5.31 -2.91 -2.05
N ILE A 26 5.43 -3.91 -1.20
CA ILE A 26 5.13 -3.78 0.23
C ILE A 26 6.45 -3.84 0.98
N ALA A 27 6.65 -2.93 1.90
CA ALA A 27 7.88 -2.85 2.69
C ALA A 27 7.57 -2.27 4.07
N PRO A 28 8.50 -2.44 5.03
CA PRO A 28 8.40 -1.69 6.28
C PRO A 28 8.41 -0.20 5.96
N LEU A 29 7.78 0.58 6.81
CA LEU A 29 7.68 2.03 6.61
C LEU A 29 9.08 2.63 6.44
N SER A 30 9.26 3.40 5.39
CA SER A 30 10.56 4.00 5.10
C SER A 30 10.95 5.00 6.18
N LYS A 31 12.25 5.23 6.29
CA LYS A 31 12.80 6.10 7.31
C LYS A 31 12.23 7.52 7.25
N SER A 32 12.05 8.04 6.05
CA SER A 32 11.52 9.39 5.89
C SER A 32 10.08 9.50 6.40
N PHE A 33 9.25 8.50 6.15
CA PHE A 33 7.87 8.49 6.67
C PHE A 33 7.86 8.22 8.17
N LYS A 34 8.73 7.31 8.62
CA LYS A 34 8.84 6.95 10.03
C LYS A 34 9.24 8.16 10.88
N ASN A 35 10.11 8.99 10.36
CA ASN A 35 10.59 10.19 11.06
C ASN A 35 9.61 11.35 11.01
N SER A 36 8.56 11.25 10.19
CA SER A 36 7.50 12.24 10.16
C SER A 36 6.54 11.98 11.31
N THR A 37 6.51 12.89 12.27
CA THR A 37 5.61 12.79 13.42
C THR A 37 4.15 12.70 12.98
N PHE A 38 3.78 13.50 11.98
CA PHE A 38 2.43 13.49 11.45
C PHE A 38 2.05 12.13 10.89
N THR A 39 2.92 11.56 10.06
CA THR A 39 2.66 10.26 9.42
C THR A 39 2.60 9.13 10.44
N SER A 40 3.59 9.05 11.32
CA SER A 40 3.66 8.02 12.36
C SER A 40 2.45 8.08 13.28
N ASP A 41 2.08 9.27 13.70
CA ASP A 41 0.95 9.47 14.59
C ASP A 41 -0.36 9.03 13.92
N LYS A 42 -0.54 9.41 12.68
CA LYS A 42 -1.75 9.05 11.94
C LYS A 42 -1.87 7.54 11.76
N ILE A 43 -0.78 6.87 11.42
CA ILE A 43 -0.79 5.41 11.27
C ILE A 43 -1.07 4.75 12.62
N SER A 44 -0.51 5.27 13.71
CA SER A 44 -0.69 4.69 15.04
C SER A 44 -2.16 4.68 15.47
N LYS A 45 -2.97 5.57 14.92
CA LYS A 45 -4.39 5.68 15.24
C LYS A 45 -5.29 4.81 14.36
N LEU A 46 -4.72 4.16 13.36
CA LEU A 46 -5.50 3.26 12.51
C LEU A 46 -5.86 1.98 13.26
N ALA A 47 -7.00 1.37 12.89
CA ALA A 47 -7.33 0.03 13.34
C ALA A 47 -6.41 -0.97 12.64
N GLU A 48 -6.33 -2.19 13.19
CA GLU A 48 -5.45 -3.22 12.65
C GLU A 48 -5.77 -3.61 11.21
N ASP A 49 -7.02 -3.51 10.82
CA ASP A 49 -7.48 -3.87 9.47
C ASP A 49 -7.72 -2.65 8.57
N GLU A 50 -7.32 -1.48 9.05
CA GLU A 50 -7.56 -0.23 8.34
C GLU A 50 -6.33 0.18 7.54
N VAL A 51 -6.56 0.83 6.39
CA VAL A 51 -5.49 1.40 5.58
C VAL A 51 -5.68 2.90 5.46
N TRP A 52 -4.60 3.60 5.24
CA TRP A 52 -4.62 5.04 5.00
C TRP A 52 -4.01 5.32 3.63
N ASN A 53 -4.85 5.74 2.70
CA ASN A 53 -4.40 6.12 1.35
C ASN A 53 -3.77 7.50 1.44
N TYR A 54 -2.45 7.52 1.49
CA TYR A 54 -1.70 8.76 1.69
C TYR A 54 -1.72 9.65 0.44
N ASN A 55 -1.40 9.05 -0.71
CA ASN A 55 -1.43 9.77 -1.99
C ASN A 55 -1.60 8.75 -3.13
N SER A 56 -1.32 9.18 -4.37
CA SER A 56 -1.48 8.33 -5.56
C SER A 56 -0.47 7.17 -5.62
N PHE A 57 0.56 7.19 -4.78
CA PHE A 57 1.64 6.21 -4.82
C PHE A 57 1.80 5.40 -3.54
N TYR A 58 1.23 5.87 -2.42
CA TYR A 58 1.45 5.23 -1.12
C TYR A 58 0.18 5.02 -0.34
N THR A 59 0.10 3.85 0.28
CA THR A 59 -0.93 3.52 1.26
C THR A 59 -0.22 2.92 2.46
N PHE A 60 -0.62 3.29 3.65
CA PHE A 60 0.00 2.82 4.90
C PHE A 60 -0.96 1.98 5.73
N ALA A 61 -0.40 1.08 6.53
CA ALA A 61 -1.16 0.27 7.47
C ALA A 61 -0.25 -0.25 8.57
N LYS A 62 -0.87 -0.70 9.65
CA LYS A 62 -0.17 -1.37 10.74
C LYS A 62 0.13 -2.82 10.40
N ASN A 63 -0.68 -3.43 9.55
CA ASN A 63 -0.63 -4.85 9.26
C ASN A 63 -0.26 -5.08 7.80
N ARG A 64 0.81 -5.82 7.59
CA ARG A 64 1.30 -6.13 6.26
C ARG A 64 0.27 -6.89 5.42
N ASN A 65 -0.49 -7.79 6.06
CA ASN A 65 -1.49 -8.60 5.36
C ASN A 65 -2.61 -7.75 4.77
N VAL A 66 -2.98 -6.69 5.45
CA VAL A 66 -3.99 -5.74 4.94
C VAL A 66 -3.50 -5.08 3.67
N LEU A 67 -2.22 -4.73 3.63
CA LEU A 67 -1.61 -4.16 2.43
C LEU A 67 -1.51 -5.16 1.30
N LYS A 68 -1.31 -6.44 1.60
CA LYS A 68 -1.32 -7.50 0.59
C LYS A 68 -2.68 -7.58 -0.10
N LEU A 69 -3.75 -7.53 0.68
CA LEU A 69 -5.10 -7.51 0.12
C LEU A 69 -5.31 -6.29 -0.76
N LYS A 70 -4.86 -5.15 -0.31
CA LYS A 70 -4.96 -3.90 -1.07
C LYS A 70 -4.14 -4.00 -2.37
N ALA A 71 -2.95 -4.59 -2.30
CA ALA A 71 -2.10 -4.78 -3.47
C ALA A 71 -2.78 -5.65 -4.53
N HIS A 72 -3.42 -6.73 -4.10
CA HIS A 72 -4.18 -7.60 -5.01
C HIS A 72 -5.34 -6.86 -5.66
N GLU A 73 -6.05 -6.07 -4.88
CA GLU A 73 -7.14 -5.23 -5.38
C GLU A 73 -6.66 -4.29 -6.49
N ILE A 74 -5.54 -3.61 -6.24
CA ILE A 74 -4.95 -2.69 -7.20
C ILE A 74 -4.53 -3.43 -8.47
N LYS A 75 -3.89 -4.57 -8.31
CA LYS A 75 -3.45 -5.39 -9.45
C LYS A 75 -4.63 -5.84 -10.30
N GLU A 76 -5.69 -6.32 -9.66
CA GLU A 76 -6.89 -6.77 -10.37
C GLU A 76 -7.55 -5.62 -11.13
N LYS A 77 -7.58 -4.44 -10.50
CA LYS A 77 -8.13 -3.26 -11.15
C LYS A 77 -7.31 -2.88 -12.37
N TRP A 78 -5.99 -2.90 -12.26
CA TRP A 78 -5.12 -2.58 -13.40
C TRP A 78 -5.28 -3.59 -14.54
N LEU A 79 -5.41 -4.88 -14.19
CA LEU A 79 -5.64 -5.93 -15.19
C LEU A 79 -6.95 -5.71 -15.92
N ALA A 80 -8.02 -5.43 -15.19
CA ALA A 80 -9.33 -5.16 -15.78
C ALA A 80 -9.28 -3.95 -16.72
N GLU A 81 -8.59 -2.89 -16.31
CA GLU A 81 -8.43 -1.69 -17.12
C GLU A 81 -7.63 -1.99 -18.39
N ALA A 82 -6.56 -2.77 -18.26
CA ALA A 82 -5.71 -3.14 -19.39
C ALA A 82 -6.48 -3.99 -20.40
N GLU A 83 -7.25 -4.97 -19.92
CA GLU A 83 -8.07 -5.82 -20.77
C GLU A 83 -9.14 -5.03 -21.50
N SER A 84 -9.79 -4.11 -20.80
CA SER A 84 -10.81 -3.24 -21.39
C SER A 84 -10.22 -2.40 -22.52
N ARG A 85 -9.04 -1.83 -22.28
CA ARG A 85 -8.34 -1.02 -23.26
C ARG A 85 -7.91 -1.86 -24.47
N LEU A 86 -7.40 -3.05 -24.22
CA LEU A 86 -6.99 -3.97 -25.27
C LEU A 86 -8.16 -4.34 -26.17
N ASN A 87 -9.30 -4.67 -25.56
CA ASN A 87 -10.51 -5.00 -26.30
C ASN A 87 -11.00 -3.83 -27.13
N ALA A 88 -10.92 -2.62 -26.60
CA ALA A 88 -11.31 -1.42 -27.34
C ALA A 88 -10.43 -1.24 -28.58
N VAL A 89 -9.11 -1.44 -28.42
CA VAL A 89 -8.15 -1.32 -29.53
C VAL A 89 -8.42 -2.42 -30.56
N LYS A 90 -8.66 -3.65 -30.14
CA LYS A 90 -8.96 -4.77 -31.03
C LYS A 90 -10.20 -4.52 -31.88
N ASN A 91 -11.14 -3.76 -31.34
CA ASN A 91 -12.42 -3.50 -31.99
C ASN A 91 -12.40 -2.26 -32.90
N ILE A 92 -11.27 -1.60 -33.02
CA ILE A 92 -11.14 -0.47 -33.94
C ILE A 92 -11.29 -0.99 -35.37
N LYS A 93 -12.22 -0.42 -36.09
CA LYS A 93 -12.43 -0.76 -37.49
C LYS A 93 -11.68 0.23 -38.35
N ILE A 94 -10.89 -0.28 -39.27
CA ILE A 94 -10.12 0.51 -40.20
C ILE A 94 -10.69 0.39 -41.61
#